data_5e73547ddc84812c884f00c0792c3918
#
_entry.id   5e73547ddc84812c884f00c0792c3918
#
_cell.length_a   1.000
_cell.length_b   1.000
_cell.length_c   1.000
_cell.angle_alpha   90.00
_cell.angle_beta   90.00
_cell.angle_gamma   90.00
#
_symmetry.space_group_name_H-M   'P 1'
#
loop_
_entity.id
_entity.type
_entity.pdbx_description
1 polymer ?
#
loop_
_entity_poly.entity_id
_entity_poly.type
_entity_poly.pdbx_seq_one_letter_code
_entity_poly.pdbx_strand_id
1 'polypeptide(L)'
;MESFNRGILKIAVFIAVCLVVLAIFPKFSPVLYPPLPKPSAEFDCDDGALTMYYHFQRLGLESTPVIGNLNLNGEKYMECNHVWLLVQSGDKAIAYDWGEPKFDSQHYEGYAITLADLLYAVDEDRKNNQMIASAEY
;
A
#
# COMPACT_ATOMS: atom_id res chain seq x y z
N MET A 1 -45.29 0.58 27.74
CA MET A 1 -43.99 0.61 28.46
C MET A 1 -42.99 -0.40 27.91
N GLU A 2 -43.36 -1.63 27.54
CA GLU A 2 -42.43 -2.65 27.00
C GLU A 2 -41.82 -2.31 25.66
N SER A 3 -42.54 -1.67 24.73
CA SER A 3 -42.01 -1.33 23.39
C SER A 3 -40.96 -0.24 23.45
N PHE A 4 -41.06 0.69 24.40
CA PHE A 4 -40.09 1.76 24.63
C PHE A 4 -38.78 1.20 25.17
N ASN A 5 -38.83 0.26 26.10
CA ASN A 5 -37.64 -0.40 26.65
C ASN A 5 -36.87 -1.22 25.60
N ARG A 6 -37.61 -1.88 24.66
CA ARG A 6 -36.97 -2.61 23.56
C ARG A 6 -36.24 -1.69 22.56
N GLY A 7 -36.75 -0.48 22.34
CA GLY A 7 -36.10 0.53 21.52
C GLY A 7 -34.79 1.01 22.10
N ILE A 8 -34.79 1.35 23.40
CA ILE A 8 -33.61 1.79 24.14
C ILE A 8 -32.54 0.70 24.16
N LEU A 9 -32.92 -0.54 24.39
CA LEU A 9 -31.98 -1.67 24.40
C LEU A 9 -31.30 -1.86 23.04
N LYS A 10 -32.02 -1.74 21.92
CA LYS A 10 -31.43 -1.85 20.56
C LYS A 10 -30.41 -0.76 20.30
N ILE A 11 -30.71 0.48 20.71
CA ILE A 11 -29.80 1.62 20.55
C ILE A 11 -28.53 1.40 21.41
N ALA A 12 -28.70 0.97 22.65
CA ALA A 12 -27.56 0.70 23.55
C ALA A 12 -26.65 -0.40 23.02
N VAL A 13 -27.23 -1.49 22.50
CA VAL A 13 -26.47 -2.58 21.86
C VAL A 13 -25.73 -2.08 20.61
N PHE A 14 -26.38 -1.29 19.76
CA PHE A 14 -25.74 -0.73 18.57
C PHE A 14 -24.55 0.17 18.93
N ILE A 15 -24.71 1.07 19.91
CA ILE A 15 -23.62 1.92 20.40
C ILE A 15 -22.47 1.08 20.96
N ALA A 16 -22.77 0.05 21.76
CA ALA A 16 -21.75 -0.84 22.32
C ALA A 16 -20.96 -1.56 21.22
N VAL A 17 -21.64 -2.06 20.18
CA VAL A 17 -20.98 -2.70 19.02
C VAL A 17 -20.09 -1.69 18.28
N CYS A 18 -20.57 -0.47 18.04
CA CYS A 18 -19.76 0.57 17.41
C CYS A 18 -18.50 0.92 18.21
N LEU A 19 -18.63 1.03 19.54
CA LEU A 19 -17.49 1.29 20.43
C LEU A 19 -16.48 0.15 20.43
N VAL A 20 -16.93 -1.10 20.40
CA VAL A 20 -16.06 -2.27 20.28
C VAL A 20 -15.33 -2.28 18.94
N VAL A 21 -16.03 -2.01 17.83
CA VAL A 21 -15.41 -1.91 16.50
C VAL A 21 -14.36 -0.80 16.47
N LEU A 22 -14.68 0.40 16.98
CA LEU A 22 -13.74 1.52 17.05
C LEU A 22 -12.53 1.23 17.95
N ALA A 23 -12.68 0.43 19.01
CA ALA A 23 -11.58 0.04 19.88
C ALA A 23 -10.67 -1.05 19.27
N ILE A 24 -11.22 -1.88 18.39
CA ILE A 24 -10.51 -2.99 17.77
C ILE A 24 -9.81 -2.53 16.48
N PHE A 25 -10.45 -1.64 15.71
CA PHE A 25 -9.93 -1.18 14.40
C PHE A 25 -8.48 -0.67 14.46
N PRO A 26 -8.05 0.19 15.42
CA PRO A 26 -6.66 0.63 15.51
C PRO A 26 -5.66 -0.49 15.76
N LYS A 27 -6.09 -1.58 16.41
CA LYS A 27 -5.21 -2.74 16.67
C LYS A 27 -4.98 -3.61 15.44
N PHE A 28 -5.88 -3.57 14.46
CA PHE A 28 -5.74 -4.26 13.18
C PHE A 28 -5.05 -3.40 12.12
N SER A 29 -4.96 -2.08 12.33
CA SER A 29 -4.32 -1.16 11.39
C SER A 29 -2.88 -1.57 11.02
N PRO A 30 -2.00 -1.97 11.97
CA PRO A 30 -0.66 -2.45 11.65
C PRO A 30 -0.62 -3.77 10.87
N VAL A 31 -1.69 -4.56 10.91
CA VAL A 31 -1.80 -5.80 10.12
C VAL A 31 -2.12 -5.49 8.68
N LEU A 32 -2.99 -4.48 8.45
CA LEU A 32 -3.35 -4.02 7.10
C LEU A 32 -2.28 -3.11 6.48
N TYR A 33 -1.62 -2.31 7.31
CA TYR A 33 -0.64 -1.32 6.90
C TYR A 33 0.62 -1.44 7.77
N PRO A 34 1.53 -2.36 7.46
CA PRO A 34 2.77 -2.47 8.21
C PRO A 34 3.56 -1.16 8.06
N PRO A 35 4.15 -0.66 9.14
CA PRO A 35 4.98 0.53 9.05
C PRO A 35 6.19 0.23 8.16
N LEU A 36 6.34 1.00 7.09
CA LEU A 36 7.52 0.96 6.24
C LEU A 36 8.60 1.87 6.82
N PRO A 37 9.89 1.58 6.56
CA PRO A 37 10.96 2.52 6.79
C PRO A 37 10.70 3.85 6.09
N LYS A 38 11.35 4.91 6.55
CA LYS A 38 11.32 6.18 5.82
C LYS A 38 12.10 6.06 4.53
N PRO A 39 11.71 6.77 3.46
CA PRO A 39 12.46 6.83 2.22
C PRO A 39 13.93 7.22 2.48
N SER A 40 14.84 6.47 1.89
CA SER A 40 16.28 6.69 1.96
C SER A 40 16.95 6.11 0.71
N ALA A 41 18.23 6.31 0.55
CA ALA A 41 19.00 5.67 -0.53
C ALA A 41 19.07 4.13 -0.40
N GLU A 42 18.81 3.59 0.79
CA GLU A 42 18.83 2.14 1.05
C GLU A 42 17.44 1.51 1.03
N PHE A 43 16.40 2.33 1.07
CA PHE A 43 15.00 1.89 1.05
C PHE A 43 14.15 2.92 0.32
N ASP A 44 13.82 2.66 -0.91
CA ASP A 44 13.05 3.55 -1.79
C ASP A 44 11.69 2.97 -2.20
N CYS A 45 11.08 3.49 -3.27
CA CYS A 45 9.74 3.10 -3.69
C CYS A 45 9.65 1.64 -4.11
N ASP A 46 10.72 1.07 -4.68
CA ASP A 46 10.76 -0.32 -5.13
C ASP A 46 10.79 -1.28 -3.94
N ASP A 47 11.63 -0.99 -2.93
CA ASP A 47 11.69 -1.75 -1.69
C ASP A 47 10.37 -1.68 -0.92
N GLY A 48 9.76 -0.49 -0.89
CA GLY A 48 8.44 -0.27 -0.29
C GLY A 48 7.37 -1.10 -0.97
N ALA A 49 7.30 -1.06 -2.30
CA ALA A 49 6.37 -1.83 -3.09
C ALA A 49 6.59 -3.34 -2.93
N LEU A 50 7.83 -3.81 -2.96
CA LEU A 50 8.17 -5.22 -2.77
C LEU A 50 7.77 -5.73 -1.37
N THR A 51 8.04 -4.94 -0.33
CA THR A 51 7.67 -5.26 1.05
C THR A 51 6.16 -5.41 1.18
N MET A 52 5.40 -4.46 0.61
CA MET A 52 3.94 -4.47 0.62
C MET A 52 3.37 -5.59 -0.24
N TYR A 53 4.00 -5.91 -1.38
CA TYR A 53 3.60 -7.04 -2.21
C TYR A 53 3.57 -8.35 -1.41
N TYR A 54 4.65 -8.69 -0.73
CA TYR A 54 4.70 -9.89 0.11
C TYR A 54 3.75 -9.83 1.30
N HIS A 55 3.52 -8.64 1.86
CA HIS A 55 2.54 -8.47 2.91
C HIS A 55 1.13 -8.80 2.43
N PHE A 56 0.68 -8.26 1.30
CA PHE A 56 -0.64 -8.54 0.73
C PHE A 56 -0.79 -10.00 0.30
N GLN A 57 0.27 -10.61 -0.25
CA GLN A 57 0.27 -12.04 -0.56
C GLN A 57 0.00 -12.90 0.68
N ARG A 58 0.60 -12.58 1.84
CA ARG A 58 0.35 -13.28 3.10
C ARG A 58 -1.08 -13.10 3.61
N LEU A 59 -1.73 -12.00 3.28
CA LEU A 59 -3.14 -11.75 3.61
C LEU A 59 -4.10 -12.38 2.58
N GLY A 60 -3.59 -13.03 1.54
CA GLY A 60 -4.39 -13.60 0.45
C GLY A 60 -5.01 -12.54 -0.46
N LEU A 61 -4.45 -11.33 -0.49
CA LEU A 61 -4.88 -10.24 -1.35
C LEU A 61 -4.07 -10.23 -2.65
N GLU A 62 -4.77 -10.16 -3.78
CA GLU A 62 -4.14 -10.01 -5.09
C GLU A 62 -3.61 -8.59 -5.26
N SER A 63 -2.34 -8.47 -5.61
CA SER A 63 -1.68 -7.18 -5.83
C SER A 63 -0.78 -7.23 -7.06
N THR A 64 -0.74 -6.13 -7.80
CA THR A 64 0.04 -5.96 -9.02
C THR A 64 0.97 -4.78 -8.88
N PRO A 65 2.29 -4.94 -9.05
CA PRO A 65 3.21 -3.82 -9.10
C PRO A 65 2.97 -2.95 -10.34
N VAL A 66 3.04 -1.64 -10.16
CA VAL A 66 2.85 -0.65 -11.22
C VAL A 66 3.98 0.36 -11.17
N ILE A 67 4.55 0.68 -12.32
CA ILE A 67 5.52 1.75 -12.50
C ILE A 67 4.89 2.93 -13.22
N GLY A 68 5.14 4.13 -12.76
CA GLY A 68 4.61 5.36 -13.34
C GLY A 68 5.33 6.61 -12.87
N ASN A 69 4.70 7.76 -13.10
CA ASN A 69 5.22 9.04 -12.65
C ASN A 69 4.07 9.91 -12.12
N LEU A 70 4.06 10.18 -10.84
CA LEU A 70 2.98 10.90 -10.15
C LEU A 70 2.85 12.38 -10.60
N ASN A 71 3.84 12.93 -11.27
CA ASN A 71 3.88 14.33 -11.68
C ASN A 71 3.46 14.55 -13.14
N LEU A 72 3.30 13.46 -13.90
CA LEU A 72 3.07 13.52 -15.33
C LEU A 72 1.86 12.66 -15.71
N ASN A 73 0.97 13.13 -16.55
CA ASN A 73 -0.20 12.39 -17.02
C ASN A 73 0.05 11.76 -18.39
N GLY A 74 -0.19 10.45 -18.53
CA GLY A 74 -0.21 9.76 -19.83
C GLY A 74 1.16 9.53 -20.47
N GLU A 75 2.13 9.15 -19.68
CA GLU A 75 3.53 9.18 -20.05
C GLU A 75 4.05 7.93 -20.72
N LYS A 76 5.20 8.13 -21.33
CA LYS A 76 6.00 7.06 -21.87
C LYS A 76 6.63 6.27 -20.72
N TYR A 77 6.68 4.95 -20.89
CA TYR A 77 7.31 4.04 -19.92
C TYR A 77 8.70 4.50 -19.44
N MET A 78 9.51 5.08 -20.34
CA MET A 78 10.84 5.58 -20.03
C MET A 78 10.88 6.82 -19.12
N GLU A 79 9.76 7.45 -18.87
CA GLU A 79 9.64 8.62 -17.97
C GLU A 79 9.12 8.22 -16.58
N CYS A 80 8.84 6.93 -16.37
CA CYS A 80 8.40 6.39 -15.10
C CYS A 80 9.56 6.34 -14.11
N ASN A 81 9.33 6.83 -12.90
CA ASN A 81 10.34 6.93 -11.84
C ASN A 81 9.79 6.59 -10.45
N HIS A 82 8.61 6.02 -10.39
CA HIS A 82 7.96 5.67 -9.13
C HIS A 82 7.21 4.34 -9.23
N VAL A 83 7.23 3.55 -8.18
CA VAL A 83 6.58 2.24 -8.10
C VAL A 83 5.59 2.20 -6.95
N TRP A 84 4.41 1.63 -7.21
CA TRP A 84 3.38 1.36 -6.20
C TRP A 84 2.69 0.03 -6.49
N LEU A 85 1.73 -0.36 -5.65
CA LEU A 85 0.90 -1.54 -5.87
C LEU A 85 -0.54 -1.15 -6.21
N LEU A 86 -1.16 -1.89 -7.11
CA LEU A 86 -2.61 -1.96 -7.23
C LEU A 86 -3.11 -3.20 -6.51
N VAL A 87 -3.95 -3.02 -5.51
CA VAL A 87 -4.55 -4.11 -4.73
C VAL A 87 -6.00 -4.27 -5.13
N GLN A 88 -6.37 -5.48 -5.52
CA GLN A 88 -7.75 -5.79 -5.92
C GLN A 88 -8.68 -5.82 -4.70
N SER A 89 -9.75 -5.04 -4.77
CA SER A 89 -10.81 -4.98 -3.76
C SER A 89 -12.18 -5.08 -4.42
N GLY A 90 -12.70 -6.30 -4.57
CA GLY A 90 -13.89 -6.57 -5.37
C GLY A 90 -13.68 -6.19 -6.84
N ASP A 91 -14.55 -5.35 -7.37
CA ASP A 91 -14.48 -4.89 -8.77
C ASP A 91 -13.57 -3.69 -8.99
N LYS A 92 -12.86 -3.23 -7.96
CA LYS A 92 -11.98 -2.06 -8.01
C LYS A 92 -10.56 -2.42 -7.60
N ALA A 93 -9.60 -1.75 -8.22
CA ALA A 93 -8.23 -1.74 -7.77
C ALA A 93 -7.95 -0.43 -7.00
N ILE A 94 -7.25 -0.54 -5.87
CA ILE A 94 -6.85 0.60 -5.04
C ILE A 94 -5.34 0.67 -5.08
N ALA A 95 -4.79 1.84 -5.39
CA ALA A 95 -3.36 2.07 -5.33
C ALA A 95 -2.89 2.13 -3.87
N TYR A 96 -1.77 1.46 -3.59
CA TYR A 96 -1.08 1.50 -2.31
C TYR A 96 0.33 2.00 -2.55
N ASP A 97 0.61 3.17 -2.00
CA ASP A 97 1.90 3.84 -2.12
C ASP A 97 2.44 4.14 -0.72
N TRP A 98 3.69 3.76 -0.45
CA TRP A 98 4.30 3.82 0.88
C TRP A 98 3.46 3.16 1.99
N GLY A 99 2.81 2.06 1.67
CA GLY A 99 1.98 1.31 2.63
C GLY A 99 0.63 1.92 2.93
N GLU A 100 0.23 3.00 2.26
CA GLU A 100 -1.04 3.68 2.43
C GLU A 100 -1.93 3.55 1.20
N PRO A 101 -3.26 3.36 1.38
CA PRO A 101 -4.20 3.39 0.25
C PRO A 101 -4.31 4.81 -0.30
N LYS A 102 -4.28 4.93 -1.62
CA LYS A 102 -4.47 6.18 -2.36
C LYS A 102 -5.75 6.10 -3.17
N PHE A 103 -6.65 7.02 -2.92
CA PHE A 103 -7.98 7.05 -3.55
C PHE A 103 -8.06 8.06 -4.71
N ASP A 104 -6.97 8.78 -4.96
CA ASP A 104 -6.82 9.66 -6.11
C ASP A 104 -6.27 8.87 -7.30
N SER A 105 -7.16 8.37 -8.14
CA SER A 105 -6.79 7.55 -9.29
C SER A 105 -6.08 8.32 -10.41
N GLN A 106 -6.18 9.65 -10.44
CA GLN A 106 -5.60 10.46 -11.54
C GLN A 106 -4.07 10.50 -11.49
N HIS A 107 -3.48 10.37 -10.30
CA HIS A 107 -2.03 10.39 -10.12
C HIS A 107 -1.39 8.99 -10.08
N TYR A 108 -2.22 7.94 -10.07
CA TYR A 108 -1.76 6.55 -9.95
C TYR A 108 -2.03 5.75 -11.23
N GLU A 109 -1.90 6.40 -12.39
CA GLU A 109 -1.88 5.76 -13.70
C GLU A 109 -0.46 5.33 -14.06
N GLY A 110 -0.31 4.11 -14.60
CA GLY A 110 1.01 3.60 -14.95
C GLY A 110 0.93 2.24 -15.64
N TYR A 111 2.08 1.60 -15.74
CA TYR A 111 2.24 0.32 -16.42
C TYR A 111 2.39 -0.80 -15.40
N ALA A 112 1.54 -1.83 -15.49
CA ALA A 112 1.71 -3.03 -14.70
C ALA A 112 3.04 -3.72 -15.08
N ILE A 113 3.82 -4.07 -14.06
CA ILE A 113 5.07 -4.82 -14.22
C ILE A 113 4.96 -6.16 -13.51
N THR A 114 5.84 -7.09 -13.84
CA THR A 114 5.87 -8.39 -13.17
C THR A 114 6.63 -8.29 -11.84
N LEU A 115 6.42 -9.29 -10.96
CA LEU A 115 7.23 -9.42 -9.75
C LEU A 115 8.73 -9.56 -10.08
N ALA A 116 9.06 -10.20 -11.20
CA ALA A 116 10.44 -10.34 -11.65
C ALA A 116 11.06 -8.99 -12.01
N ASP A 117 10.32 -8.10 -12.68
CA ASP A 117 10.76 -6.75 -13.00
C ASP A 117 10.97 -5.92 -11.72
N LEU A 118 10.05 -6.03 -10.75
CA LEU A 118 10.19 -5.35 -9.45
C LEU A 118 11.43 -5.84 -8.67
N LEU A 119 11.66 -7.15 -8.62
CA LEU A 119 12.85 -7.72 -7.98
C LEU A 119 14.14 -7.29 -8.68
N TYR A 120 14.12 -7.17 -10.00
CA TYR A 120 15.25 -6.69 -10.77
C TYR A 120 15.56 -5.22 -10.45
N ALA A 121 14.55 -4.35 -10.35
CA ALA A 121 14.72 -2.94 -10.00
C ALA A 121 15.39 -2.80 -8.61
N VAL A 122 14.85 -3.46 -7.59
CA VAL A 122 15.42 -3.48 -6.22
C VAL A 122 16.88 -3.97 -6.19
N ASP A 123 17.23 -4.99 -6.98
CA ASP A 123 18.61 -5.54 -7.02
C ASP A 123 19.59 -4.58 -7.73
N GLU A 124 19.15 -3.90 -8.80
CA GLU A 124 19.95 -2.91 -9.52
C GLU A 124 20.25 -1.67 -8.66
N ASP A 125 19.26 -1.16 -7.93
CA ASP A 125 19.44 -0.01 -7.04
C ASP A 125 20.39 -0.33 -5.90
N ARG A 126 20.30 -1.51 -5.32
CA ARG A 126 21.26 -1.96 -4.30
C ARG A 126 22.69 -2.07 -4.81
N LYS A 127 22.89 -2.56 -6.03
CA LYS A 127 24.22 -2.62 -6.66
C LYS A 127 24.79 -1.22 -6.93
N ASN A 128 23.96 -0.31 -7.43
CA ASN A 128 24.35 1.07 -7.69
C ASN A 128 24.76 1.79 -6.40
N ASN A 129 23.99 1.64 -5.33
CA ASN A 129 24.29 2.23 -4.03
C ASN A 129 25.59 1.66 -3.42
N GLN A 130 25.86 0.36 -3.59
CA GLN A 130 27.14 -0.25 -3.14
C GLN A 130 28.33 0.26 -3.95
N MET A 131 28.20 0.47 -5.26
CA MET A 131 29.26 1.02 -6.09
C MET A 131 29.59 2.45 -5.71
N ILE A 132 28.60 3.30 -5.44
CA ILE A 132 28.79 4.67 -4.98
C ILE A 132 29.51 4.69 -3.64
N ALA A 133 29.05 3.92 -2.67
CA ALA A 133 29.67 3.84 -1.34
C ALA A 133 31.14 3.34 -1.40
N SER A 134 31.47 2.47 -2.35
CA SER A 134 32.85 1.96 -2.54
C SER A 134 33.77 2.93 -3.27
N ALA A 135 33.25 3.91 -3.99
CA ALA A 135 34.03 4.91 -4.71
C ALA A 135 34.41 6.13 -3.83
N GLU A 136 33.80 6.29 -2.67
CA GLU A 136 34.06 7.37 -1.71
C GLU A 136 35.21 7.04 -0.73
N TYR A 137 35.83 5.86 -0.80
CA TYR A 137 36.97 5.42 -0.02
C TYR A 137 38.23 5.29 -0.88
#